data_86e591096e066124337fdc6ebc724bf5
#
_entry.id   86e591096e066124337fdc6ebc724bf5
#
_cell.length_a   1.000
_cell.length_b   1.000
_cell.length_c   1.000
_cell.angle_alpha   90.00
_cell.angle_beta   90.00
_cell.angle_gamma   90.00
#
_symmetry.space_group_name_H-M   'P 1'
#
loop_
_entity.id
_entity.type
_entity.pdbx_description
1 polymer ?
#
loop_
_entity_poly.entity_id
_entity_poly.type
_entity_poly.pdbx_seq_one_letter_code
_entity_poly.pdbx_strand_id
1 'polypeptide(L)'
;MRQGKEISSVKNSIQTRLSGVMLLVLVFALGINVFIFKQIHTAVTRIDAVFSSNTAVNELSESLEQVESTVYEYLNTKSTQALENYYRYEQNYKNLIEELNDRNLDNEVKMLEKNIRRMSESYLEQTNETVQAKRGRNVEKYKTSY
;
A
#
# COMPACT_ATOMS: atom_id res chain seq x y z
N MET A 1 6.84 22.51 75.46
CA MET A 1 6.56 21.34 74.63
C MET A 1 5.56 21.58 73.47
N ARG A 2 5.08 22.76 73.15
CA ARG A 2 4.09 23.05 72.06
C ARG A 2 4.71 23.38 70.69
N GLN A 3 5.92 23.96 70.63
CA GLN A 3 6.54 24.38 69.35
C GLN A 3 7.01 23.22 68.42
N GLY A 4 7.37 22.07 68.96
CA GLY A 4 7.82 20.92 68.16
C GLY A 4 6.73 20.25 67.32
N LYS A 5 5.45 20.36 67.75
CA LYS A 5 4.30 19.74 67.06
C LYS A 5 3.83 20.55 65.85
N GLU A 6 3.96 21.89 65.89
CA GLU A 6 3.58 22.74 64.79
C GLU A 6 4.57 22.66 63.63
N ILE A 7 5.86 22.58 63.89
CA ILE A 7 6.92 22.48 62.88
C ILE A 7 6.83 21.13 62.13
N SER A 8 6.49 20.04 62.82
CA SER A 8 6.30 18.73 62.21
C SER A 8 5.04 18.66 61.33
N SER A 9 3.96 19.35 61.72
CA SER A 9 2.71 19.42 60.95
C SER A 9 2.88 20.22 59.65
N VAL A 10 3.57 21.35 59.68
CA VAL A 10 3.88 22.19 58.52
C VAL A 10 4.83 21.44 57.56
N LYS A 11 5.84 20.77 58.06
CA LYS A 11 6.78 19.96 57.27
C LYS A 11 6.08 18.81 56.54
N ASN A 12 5.17 18.10 57.20
CA ASN A 12 4.37 17.04 56.58
C ASN A 12 3.41 17.59 55.49
N SER A 13 2.79 18.75 55.72
CA SER A 13 1.90 19.40 54.76
C SER A 13 2.66 19.85 53.51
N ILE A 14 3.88 20.35 53.63
CA ILE A 14 4.72 20.76 52.51
C ILE A 14 5.21 19.52 51.72
N GLN A 15 5.62 18.48 52.43
CA GLN A 15 6.02 17.22 51.80
C GLN A 15 4.90 16.56 51.01
N THR A 16 3.67 16.55 51.53
CA THR A 16 2.50 15.99 50.90
C THR A 16 2.12 16.79 49.62
N ARG A 17 2.18 18.11 49.68
CA ARG A 17 1.94 18.98 48.53
C ARG A 17 3.00 18.81 47.44
N LEU A 18 4.29 18.73 47.84
CA LEU A 18 5.39 18.50 46.90
C LEU A 18 5.27 17.13 46.22
N SER A 19 4.96 16.09 46.97
CA SER A 19 4.72 14.73 46.44
C SER A 19 3.52 14.70 45.50
N GLY A 20 2.43 15.42 45.81
CA GLY A 20 1.25 15.51 44.94
C GLY A 20 1.56 16.19 43.63
N VAL A 21 2.31 17.30 43.63
CA VAL A 21 2.75 17.98 42.41
C VAL A 21 3.65 17.08 41.56
N MET A 22 4.59 16.39 42.20
CA MET A 22 5.51 15.49 41.51
C MET A 22 4.79 14.31 40.85
N LEU A 23 3.77 13.75 41.53
CA LEU A 23 2.92 12.69 40.99
C LEU A 23 2.11 13.19 39.82
N LEU A 24 1.56 14.40 39.86
CA LEU A 24 0.80 15.01 38.79
C LEU A 24 1.67 15.24 37.54
N VAL A 25 2.90 15.74 37.72
CA VAL A 25 3.88 15.89 36.63
C VAL A 25 4.21 14.55 35.98
N LEU A 26 4.39 13.50 36.81
CA LEU A 26 4.70 12.16 36.33
C LEU A 26 3.54 11.56 35.52
N VAL A 27 2.31 11.70 35.97
CA VAL A 27 1.11 11.27 35.25
C VAL A 27 0.96 12.02 33.92
N PHE A 28 1.22 13.34 33.93
CA PHE A 28 1.18 14.16 32.71
C PHE A 28 2.27 13.74 31.71
N ALA A 29 3.48 13.48 32.15
CA ALA A 29 4.58 12.97 31.33
C ALA A 29 4.25 11.61 30.72
N LEU A 30 3.64 10.70 31.47
CA LEU A 30 3.18 9.41 30.94
C LEU A 30 2.08 9.59 29.89
N GLY A 31 1.14 10.51 30.12
CA GLY A 31 0.08 10.84 29.14
C GLY A 31 0.65 11.33 27.81
N ILE A 32 1.63 12.24 27.86
CA ILE A 32 2.34 12.73 26.67
C ILE A 32 3.05 11.59 25.94
N ASN A 33 3.75 10.73 26.67
CA ASN A 33 4.44 9.57 26.06
C ASN A 33 3.48 8.63 25.33
N VAL A 34 2.33 8.31 25.93
CA VAL A 34 1.30 7.47 25.28
C VAL A 34 0.74 8.14 24.05
N PHE A 35 0.51 9.46 24.08
CA PHE A 35 0.03 10.23 22.95
C PHE A 35 1.05 10.23 21.80
N ILE A 36 2.32 10.52 22.07
CA ILE A 36 3.41 10.48 21.09
C ILE A 36 3.54 9.08 20.49
N PHE A 37 3.49 8.03 21.31
CA PHE A 37 3.58 6.65 20.83
C PHE A 37 2.46 6.30 19.86
N LYS A 38 1.22 6.71 20.13
CA LYS A 38 0.09 6.53 19.19
C LYS A 38 0.30 7.28 17.88
N GLN A 39 0.80 8.50 17.92
CA GLN A 39 1.11 9.30 16.73
C GLN A 39 2.18 8.64 15.86
N ILE A 40 3.27 8.17 16.48
CA ILE A 40 4.35 7.47 15.79
C ILE A 40 3.83 6.16 15.17
N HIS A 41 3.06 5.38 15.92
CA HIS A 41 2.51 4.13 15.39
C HIS A 41 1.62 4.36 14.16
N THR A 42 0.76 5.38 14.19
CA THR A 42 -0.08 5.74 13.04
C THR A 42 0.77 6.21 11.85
N ALA A 43 1.82 6.99 12.09
CA ALA A 43 2.72 7.45 11.02
C ALA A 43 3.48 6.28 10.37
N VAL A 44 4.01 5.37 11.17
CA VAL A 44 4.71 4.16 10.67
C VAL A 44 3.77 3.29 9.83
N THR A 45 2.55 3.04 10.29
CA THR A 45 1.56 2.24 9.53
C THR A 45 1.23 2.87 8.18
N ARG A 46 1.16 4.21 8.10
CA ARG A 46 0.95 4.92 6.82
C ARG A 46 2.15 4.80 5.89
N ILE A 47 3.36 4.90 6.40
CA ILE A 47 4.59 4.73 5.62
C ILE A 47 4.65 3.31 5.05
N ASP A 48 4.38 2.30 5.86
CA ASP A 48 4.36 0.89 5.42
C ASP A 48 3.31 0.65 4.32
N ALA A 49 2.13 1.25 4.44
CA ALA A 49 1.07 1.14 3.44
C ALA A 49 1.49 1.77 2.10
N VAL A 50 2.07 2.97 2.12
CA VAL A 50 2.57 3.67 0.92
C VAL A 50 3.73 2.90 0.28
N PHE A 51 4.67 2.40 1.08
CA PHE A 51 5.79 1.61 0.58
C PHE A 51 5.33 0.32 -0.08
N SER A 52 4.42 -0.41 0.57
CA SER A 52 3.82 -1.64 0.03
C SER A 52 3.06 -1.39 -1.27
N SER A 53 2.31 -0.29 -1.36
CA SER A 53 1.60 0.10 -2.59
C SER A 53 2.57 0.44 -3.73
N ASN A 54 3.64 1.18 -3.43
CA ASN A 54 4.65 1.54 -4.43
C ASN A 54 5.38 0.30 -4.98
N THR A 55 5.72 -0.66 -4.12
CA THR A 55 6.34 -1.93 -4.54
C THR A 55 5.41 -2.70 -5.46
N ALA A 56 4.13 -2.82 -5.12
CA ALA A 56 3.16 -3.53 -5.95
C ALA A 56 2.90 -2.86 -7.31
N VAL A 57 2.89 -1.53 -7.35
CA VAL A 57 2.79 -0.79 -8.62
C VAL A 57 4.02 -1.01 -9.49
N ASN A 58 5.22 -1.08 -8.90
CA ASN A 58 6.45 -1.40 -9.64
C ASN A 58 6.42 -2.82 -10.20
N GLU A 59 6.03 -3.81 -9.40
CA GLU A 59 5.87 -5.21 -9.84
C GLU A 59 4.83 -5.32 -10.96
N LEU A 60 3.73 -4.59 -10.84
CA LEU A 60 2.71 -4.53 -11.89
C LEU A 60 3.25 -3.91 -13.18
N SER A 61 4.04 -2.84 -13.09
CA SER A 61 4.66 -2.19 -14.24
C SER A 61 5.65 -3.11 -14.96
N GLU A 62 6.50 -3.82 -14.21
CA GLU A 62 7.46 -4.78 -14.75
C GLU A 62 6.73 -5.97 -15.43
N SER A 63 5.66 -6.47 -14.80
CA SER A 63 4.86 -7.54 -15.38
C SER A 63 4.13 -7.08 -16.65
N LEU A 64 3.68 -5.82 -16.72
CA LEU A 64 3.09 -5.23 -17.91
C LEU A 64 4.09 -5.16 -19.07
N GLU A 65 5.33 -4.73 -18.81
CA GLU A 65 6.40 -4.74 -19.83
C GLU A 65 6.63 -6.15 -20.40
N GLN A 66 6.56 -7.18 -19.56
CA GLN A 66 6.67 -8.57 -20.01
C GLN A 66 5.51 -8.97 -20.92
N VAL A 67 4.27 -8.57 -20.58
CA VAL A 67 3.09 -8.78 -21.43
C VAL A 67 3.29 -8.08 -22.77
N GLU A 68 3.64 -6.80 -22.79
CA GLU A 68 3.89 -6.03 -24.00
C GLU A 68 4.96 -6.69 -24.89
N SER A 69 6.09 -7.01 -24.33
CA SER A 69 7.21 -7.63 -25.04
C SER A 69 6.79 -8.93 -25.76
N THR A 70 6.06 -9.79 -25.05
CA THR A 70 5.60 -11.07 -25.60
C THR A 70 4.48 -10.89 -26.66
N VAL A 71 3.63 -9.89 -26.50
CA VAL A 71 2.66 -9.52 -27.54
C VAL A 71 3.36 -9.08 -28.80
N TYR A 72 4.32 -8.14 -28.71
CA TYR A 72 5.10 -7.69 -29.86
C TYR A 72 5.84 -8.85 -30.54
N GLU A 73 6.47 -9.72 -29.75
CA GLU A 73 7.15 -10.92 -30.28
C GLU A 73 6.15 -11.80 -31.06
N TYR A 74 4.98 -12.10 -30.48
CA TYR A 74 3.97 -12.89 -31.17
C TYR A 74 3.42 -12.24 -32.42
N LEU A 75 3.14 -10.94 -32.37
CA LEU A 75 2.63 -10.20 -33.51
C LEU A 75 3.62 -10.19 -34.69
N ASN A 76 4.92 -10.18 -34.40
CA ASN A 76 5.99 -10.18 -35.39
C ASN A 76 6.30 -11.58 -35.92
N THR A 77 6.39 -12.58 -35.06
CA THR A 77 6.87 -13.92 -35.39
C THR A 77 5.79 -14.96 -35.63
N LYS A 78 4.60 -14.77 -35.04
CA LYS A 78 3.54 -15.80 -34.93
C LYS A 78 4.02 -17.10 -34.28
N SER A 79 5.08 -17.03 -33.48
CA SER A 79 5.65 -18.18 -32.79
C SER A 79 4.69 -18.73 -31.75
N THR A 80 4.51 -20.05 -31.71
CA THR A 80 3.74 -20.72 -30.65
C THR A 80 4.34 -20.44 -29.28
N GLN A 81 5.67 -20.40 -29.18
CA GLN A 81 6.37 -20.09 -27.94
C GLN A 81 6.07 -18.67 -27.43
N ALA A 82 6.04 -17.68 -28.33
CA ALA A 82 5.70 -16.31 -27.99
C ALA A 82 4.24 -16.21 -27.50
N LEU A 83 3.32 -16.99 -28.12
CA LEU A 83 1.92 -17.05 -27.68
C LEU A 83 1.76 -17.70 -26.28
N GLU A 84 2.49 -18.76 -26.01
CA GLU A 84 2.50 -19.41 -24.68
C GLU A 84 3.08 -18.46 -23.62
N ASN A 85 4.18 -17.78 -23.93
CA ASN A 85 4.76 -16.78 -23.06
C ASN A 85 3.78 -15.65 -22.78
N TYR A 86 3.07 -15.14 -23.81
CA TYR A 86 2.04 -14.13 -23.63
C TYR A 86 0.98 -14.57 -22.61
N TYR A 87 0.37 -15.75 -22.77
CA TYR A 87 -0.66 -16.22 -21.85
C TYR A 87 -0.14 -16.44 -20.42
N ARG A 88 1.11 -16.86 -20.28
CA ARG A 88 1.74 -17.00 -18.97
C ARG A 88 1.93 -15.65 -18.28
N TYR A 89 2.43 -14.63 -18.98
CA TYR A 89 2.64 -13.31 -18.42
C TYR A 89 1.31 -12.56 -18.23
N GLU A 90 0.34 -12.74 -19.11
CA GLU A 90 -1.02 -12.23 -18.94
C GLU A 90 -1.64 -12.76 -17.64
N GLN A 91 -1.51 -14.05 -17.36
CA GLN A 91 -2.02 -14.63 -16.13
C GLN A 91 -1.29 -14.12 -14.88
N ASN A 92 0.03 -13.98 -14.95
CA ASN A 92 0.80 -13.38 -13.85
C ASN A 92 0.37 -11.93 -13.58
N TYR A 93 0.19 -11.14 -14.61
CA TYR A 93 -0.30 -9.76 -14.50
C TYR A 93 -1.70 -9.68 -13.89
N LYS A 94 -2.62 -10.58 -14.26
CA LYS A 94 -3.95 -10.69 -13.65
C LYS A 94 -3.88 -11.00 -12.16
N ASN A 95 -3.02 -11.92 -11.76
CA ASN A 95 -2.84 -12.25 -10.34
C ASN A 95 -2.35 -11.03 -9.53
N LEU A 96 -1.40 -10.26 -10.07
CA LEU A 96 -0.93 -9.04 -9.43
C LEU A 96 -2.03 -7.97 -9.31
N ILE A 97 -2.91 -7.84 -10.31
CA ILE A 97 -4.08 -6.95 -10.24
C ILE A 97 -5.05 -7.39 -9.14
N GLU A 98 -5.28 -8.70 -8.97
CA GLU A 98 -6.14 -9.23 -7.91
C GLU A 98 -5.55 -8.99 -6.52
N GLU A 99 -4.24 -9.16 -6.35
CA GLU A 99 -3.53 -8.90 -5.09
C GLU A 99 -3.63 -7.44 -4.65
N LEU A 100 -3.69 -6.48 -5.58
CA LEU A 100 -3.94 -5.07 -5.27
C LEU A 100 -5.30 -4.85 -4.57
N ASN A 101 -6.29 -5.68 -4.85
CA ASN A 101 -7.67 -5.50 -4.36
C ASN A 101 -7.86 -5.90 -2.88
N ASP A 102 -6.95 -6.68 -2.31
CA ASP A 102 -7.10 -7.31 -0.97
C ASP A 102 -6.45 -6.49 0.16
N ARG A 103 -5.96 -5.28 -0.12
CA ARG A 103 -5.21 -4.44 0.82
C ARG A 103 -6.12 -3.50 1.61
N ASN A 104 -5.87 -3.44 2.91
CA ASN A 104 -6.58 -2.49 3.81
C ASN A 104 -5.89 -1.12 3.82
N LEU A 105 -6.07 -0.35 2.74
CA LEU A 105 -5.41 0.92 2.48
C LEU A 105 -6.31 2.13 2.74
N ASP A 106 -5.67 3.31 2.85
CA ASP A 106 -6.36 4.60 2.95
C ASP A 106 -7.18 4.89 1.67
N ASN A 107 -8.26 5.65 1.79
CA ASN A 107 -9.22 5.88 0.70
C ASN A 107 -8.59 6.47 -0.57
N GLU A 108 -7.56 7.32 -0.44
CA GLU A 108 -6.87 7.91 -1.61
C GLU A 108 -6.07 6.86 -2.38
N VAL A 109 -5.31 6.02 -1.67
CA VAL A 109 -4.53 4.93 -2.28
C VAL A 109 -5.46 3.89 -2.90
N LYS A 110 -6.56 3.57 -2.24
CA LYS A 110 -7.61 2.67 -2.74
C LYS A 110 -8.23 3.15 -4.06
N MET A 111 -8.44 4.46 -4.20
CA MET A 111 -8.96 5.04 -5.44
C MET A 111 -7.94 4.92 -6.58
N LEU A 112 -6.66 5.17 -6.30
CA LEU A 112 -5.58 5.04 -7.26
C LEU A 112 -5.44 3.59 -7.74
N GLU A 113 -5.40 2.62 -6.83
CA GLU A 113 -5.33 1.19 -7.16
C GLU A 113 -6.54 0.73 -7.99
N LYS A 114 -7.74 1.19 -7.67
CA LYS A 114 -8.95 0.92 -8.47
C LYS A 114 -8.83 1.46 -9.89
N ASN A 115 -8.23 2.64 -10.07
CA ASN A 115 -8.02 3.22 -11.39
C ASN A 115 -6.97 2.43 -12.19
N ILE A 116 -5.85 2.08 -11.54
CA ILE A 116 -4.80 1.24 -12.14
C ILE A 116 -5.41 -0.09 -12.60
N ARG A 117 -6.16 -0.77 -11.74
CA ARG A 117 -6.83 -2.03 -12.08
C ARG A 117 -7.74 -1.89 -13.32
N ARG A 118 -8.60 -0.87 -13.34
CA ARG A 118 -9.52 -0.66 -14.46
C ARG A 118 -8.80 -0.38 -15.79
N MET A 119 -7.69 0.38 -15.73
CA MET A 119 -6.85 0.62 -16.89
C MET A 119 -6.17 -0.67 -17.36
N SER A 120 -5.66 -1.46 -16.44
CA SER A 120 -5.02 -2.75 -16.68
C SER A 120 -5.98 -3.77 -17.30
N GLU A 121 -7.18 -3.89 -16.77
CA GLU A 121 -8.23 -4.76 -17.31
C GLU A 121 -8.58 -4.36 -18.75
N SER A 122 -8.76 -3.06 -19.02
CA SER A 122 -9.03 -2.54 -20.37
C SER A 122 -7.87 -2.80 -21.34
N TYR A 123 -6.63 -2.64 -20.87
CA TYR A 123 -5.45 -2.91 -21.68
C TYR A 123 -5.35 -4.40 -22.04
N LEU A 124 -5.54 -5.29 -21.07
CA LEU A 124 -5.51 -6.74 -21.30
C LEU A 124 -6.61 -7.19 -22.28
N GLU A 125 -7.80 -6.61 -22.18
CA GLU A 125 -8.90 -6.89 -23.11
C GLU A 125 -8.53 -6.53 -24.54
N GLN A 126 -8.02 -5.32 -24.77
CA GLN A 126 -7.57 -4.86 -26.09
C GLN A 126 -6.41 -5.70 -26.62
N THR A 127 -5.46 -6.04 -25.76
CA THR A 127 -4.31 -6.87 -26.11
C THR A 127 -4.74 -8.27 -26.52
N ASN A 128 -5.64 -8.88 -25.75
CA ASN A 128 -6.19 -10.20 -26.08
C ASN A 128 -6.98 -10.17 -27.41
N GLU A 129 -7.76 -9.14 -27.64
CA GLU A 129 -8.45 -8.96 -28.94
C GLU A 129 -7.46 -8.87 -30.11
N THR A 130 -6.36 -8.14 -29.92
CA THR A 130 -5.30 -8.01 -30.93
C THR A 130 -4.63 -9.36 -31.21
N VAL A 131 -4.29 -10.12 -30.17
CA VAL A 131 -3.71 -11.46 -30.29
C VAL A 131 -4.68 -12.42 -30.99
N GLN A 132 -5.96 -12.41 -30.62
CA GLN A 132 -6.99 -13.25 -31.23
C GLN A 132 -7.23 -12.89 -32.71
N ALA A 133 -7.27 -11.59 -33.05
CA ALA A 133 -7.40 -11.13 -34.43
C ALA A 133 -6.20 -11.59 -35.27
N LYS A 134 -4.99 -11.53 -34.77
CA LYS A 134 -3.79 -12.03 -35.44
C LYS A 134 -3.80 -13.55 -35.60
N ARG A 135 -4.26 -14.29 -34.58
CA ARG A 135 -4.41 -15.74 -34.58
C ARG A 135 -5.44 -16.18 -35.62
N GLY A 136 -6.60 -15.53 -35.64
CA GLY A 136 -7.69 -15.82 -36.60
C GLY A 136 -7.44 -15.33 -38.05
N ARG A 137 -6.27 -14.72 -38.30
CA ARG A 137 -5.94 -14.07 -39.59
C ARG A 137 -6.92 -12.96 -40.01
N ASN A 138 -7.67 -12.40 -39.08
CA ASN A 138 -8.56 -11.28 -39.33
C ASN A 138 -7.78 -9.97 -39.34
N VAL A 139 -7.25 -9.62 -40.50
CA VAL A 139 -6.39 -8.43 -40.68
C VAL A 139 -7.11 -7.13 -40.37
N GLU A 140 -8.41 -7.06 -40.58
CA GLU A 140 -9.22 -5.86 -40.37
C GLU A 140 -9.42 -5.60 -38.87
N LYS A 141 -9.77 -6.63 -38.10
CA LYS A 141 -9.88 -6.56 -36.64
C LYS A 141 -8.53 -6.27 -35.95
N TYR A 142 -7.44 -6.84 -36.47
CA TYR A 142 -6.09 -6.56 -35.99
C TYR A 142 -5.74 -5.07 -36.10
N LYS A 143 -6.03 -4.43 -37.26
CA LYS A 143 -5.74 -3.00 -37.49
C LYS A 143 -6.55 -2.07 -36.60
N THR A 144 -7.77 -2.45 -36.22
CA THR A 144 -8.64 -1.62 -35.38
C THR A 144 -8.36 -1.78 -33.87
N SER A 145 -7.77 -2.91 -33.47
CA SER A 145 -7.44 -3.19 -32.05
C SER A 145 -6.04 -2.74 -31.64
N TYR A 146 -5.18 -2.33 -32.58
CA TYR A 146 -3.82 -1.87 -32.36
C TYR A 146 -3.67 -0.39 -32.70
#